data_e6187b45a26d3166089a5b91a84f854f
#
_entry.id   e6187b45a26d3166089a5b91a84f854f
#
_cell.length_a   1.000
_cell.length_b   1.000
_cell.length_c   1.000
_cell.angle_alpha   90.00
_cell.angle_beta   90.00
_cell.angle_gamma   90.00
#
_symmetry.space_group_name_H-M   'P 1'
#
loop_
_entity.id
_entity.type
_entity.pdbx_description
1 polymer ?
#
loop_
_entity_poly.entity_id
_entity_poly.type
_entity_poly.pdbx_seq_one_letter_code
_entity_poly.pdbx_strand_id
1 'polypeptide(L)'
;MTHRFLGNSGLLVSKMALGSWMLFDEKHTVDAWYEMMKIAFQHGVNFYDNAEAYGGGQAEEVMGAAIQRGVAEGVWTREDLVVTTKIFMGTKGWEGSGPNGQGLSRKHIVE
;
A
#
# COMPACT_ATOMS: atom_id res chain seq x y z
N MET A 1 8.38 -18.86 2.64
CA MET A 1 7.87 -17.76 3.52
C MET A 1 7.08 -18.37 4.66
N THR A 2 7.27 -17.87 5.89
CA THR A 2 6.43 -18.26 7.04
C THR A 2 5.36 -17.19 7.28
N HIS A 3 4.19 -17.63 7.73
CA HIS A 3 3.05 -16.76 8.01
C HIS A 3 2.69 -16.80 9.50
N ARG A 4 2.02 -15.79 9.99
CA ARG A 4 1.49 -15.72 11.35
C ARG A 4 0.17 -14.94 11.37
N PHE A 5 -0.65 -15.17 12.36
CA PHE A 5 -1.83 -14.34 12.58
C PHE A 5 -1.45 -12.93 13.03
N LEU A 6 -2.12 -11.94 12.45
CA LEU A 6 -2.00 -10.55 12.84
C LEU A 6 -2.87 -10.31 14.08
N GLY A 7 -2.27 -10.51 15.26
CA GLY A 7 -2.99 -10.44 16.53
C GLY A 7 -4.20 -11.36 16.55
N ASN A 8 -5.34 -10.86 17.01
CA ASN A 8 -6.62 -11.57 17.09
C ASN A 8 -7.56 -11.27 15.91
N SER A 9 -7.03 -10.74 14.82
CA SER A 9 -7.85 -10.31 13.67
C SER A 9 -8.33 -11.46 12.79
N GLY A 10 -7.75 -12.65 12.91
CA GLY A 10 -8.00 -13.77 12.00
C GLY A 10 -7.23 -13.66 10.66
N LEU A 11 -6.55 -12.55 10.39
CA LEU A 11 -5.74 -12.39 9.18
C LEU A 11 -4.43 -13.17 9.31
N LEU A 12 -4.13 -13.99 8.32
CA LEU A 12 -2.86 -14.71 8.20
C LEU A 12 -1.95 -13.93 7.27
N VAL A 13 -0.87 -13.37 7.80
CA VAL A 13 0.06 -12.52 7.05
C VAL A 13 1.46 -13.12 7.01
N SER A 14 2.18 -12.87 5.92
CA SER A 14 3.59 -13.20 5.83
C SER A 14 4.41 -12.42 6.86
N LYS A 15 5.45 -13.05 7.41
CA LYS A 15 6.33 -12.39 8.39
C LYS A 15 7.13 -11.24 7.80
N MET A 16 7.30 -11.20 6.49
CA MET A 16 7.87 -10.08 5.76
C MET A 16 6.76 -9.38 4.98
N ALA A 17 6.83 -8.06 4.94
CA ALA A 17 5.93 -7.23 4.17
C ALA A 17 6.73 -6.41 3.15
N LEU A 18 6.11 -6.07 2.03
CA LEU A 18 6.64 -5.09 1.09
C LEU A 18 6.04 -3.72 1.44
N GLY A 19 6.89 -2.78 1.88
CA GLY A 19 6.50 -1.41 2.20
C GLY A 19 6.74 -0.46 1.04
N SER A 20 5.96 0.61 0.96
CA SER A 20 5.99 1.59 -0.11
C SER A 20 6.60 2.94 0.28
N TRP A 21 7.18 3.04 1.46
CA TRP A 21 7.86 4.27 1.85
C TRP A 21 9.22 4.39 1.17
N MET A 22 9.23 5.02 0.03
CA MET A 22 10.44 5.28 -0.77
C MET A 22 10.31 6.62 -1.51
N LEU A 23 11.40 7.07 -2.09
CA LEU A 23 11.35 8.21 -3.01
C LEU A 23 10.64 7.81 -4.29
N PHE A 24 9.62 8.57 -4.66
CA PHE A 24 8.92 8.40 -5.93
C PHE A 24 9.61 9.25 -6.99
N ASP A 25 10.31 8.60 -7.88
CA ASP A 25 11.02 9.17 -9.02
C ASP A 25 10.66 8.40 -10.30
N GLU A 26 11.33 8.71 -11.40
CA GLU A 26 11.11 8.05 -12.70
C GLU A 26 11.33 6.53 -12.68
N LYS A 27 12.00 6.00 -11.66
CA LYS A 27 12.27 4.55 -11.50
C LYS A 27 11.13 3.82 -10.78
N HIS A 28 10.28 4.54 -10.08
CA HIS A 28 9.19 3.97 -9.26
C HIS A 28 7.85 4.01 -10.01
N THR A 29 7.86 3.46 -11.21
CA THR A 29 6.68 3.37 -12.07
C THR A 29 5.74 2.25 -11.63
N VAL A 30 4.52 2.24 -12.15
CA VAL A 30 3.57 1.14 -11.97
C VAL A 30 4.17 -0.20 -12.41
N ASP A 31 4.93 -0.21 -13.52
CA ASP A 31 5.57 -1.42 -14.01
C ASP A 31 6.61 -1.96 -13.02
N ALA A 32 7.46 -1.09 -12.48
CA ALA A 32 8.46 -1.46 -11.49
C ALA A 32 7.80 -2.00 -10.21
N TRP A 33 6.74 -1.33 -9.71
CA TRP A 33 5.97 -1.79 -8.56
C TRP A 33 5.30 -3.13 -8.80
N TYR A 34 4.67 -3.28 -9.95
CA TYR A 34 4.04 -4.54 -10.35
C TYR A 34 5.02 -5.70 -10.32
N GLU A 35 6.20 -5.52 -10.92
CA GLU A 35 7.23 -6.58 -10.94
C GLU A 35 7.76 -6.89 -9.54
N MET A 36 8.01 -5.88 -8.70
CA MET A 36 8.43 -6.10 -7.31
C MET A 36 7.36 -6.84 -6.50
N MET A 37 6.09 -6.45 -6.61
CA MET A 37 4.98 -7.11 -5.94
C MET A 37 4.82 -8.56 -6.42
N LYS A 38 4.93 -8.79 -7.74
CA LYS A 38 4.83 -10.12 -8.34
C LYS A 38 5.92 -11.06 -7.83
N ILE A 39 7.17 -10.59 -7.81
CA ILE A 39 8.30 -11.37 -7.27
C ILE A 39 8.06 -11.66 -5.78
N ALA A 40 7.67 -10.66 -5.00
CA ALA A 40 7.38 -10.83 -3.57
C ALA A 40 6.25 -11.85 -3.35
N PHE A 41 5.16 -11.76 -4.11
CA PHE A 41 4.03 -12.68 -4.04
C PHE A 41 4.44 -14.11 -4.37
N GLN A 42 5.22 -14.32 -5.44
CA GLN A 42 5.74 -15.63 -5.83
C GLN A 42 6.63 -16.27 -4.74
N HIS A 43 7.23 -15.45 -3.88
CA HIS A 43 8.00 -15.91 -2.72
C HIS A 43 7.15 -15.99 -1.43
N GLY A 44 5.83 -15.84 -1.54
CA GLY A 44 4.88 -16.04 -0.46
C GLY A 44 4.63 -14.80 0.40
N VAL A 45 5.02 -13.60 -0.05
CA VAL A 45 4.62 -12.34 0.58
C VAL A 45 3.17 -12.03 0.19
N ASN A 46 2.31 -11.87 1.18
CA ASN A 46 0.92 -11.46 0.98
C ASN A 46 0.57 -10.14 1.68
N PHE A 47 1.55 -9.50 2.32
CA PHE A 47 1.36 -8.30 3.12
C PHE A 47 2.06 -7.10 2.48
N TYR A 48 1.30 -6.05 2.18
CA TYR A 48 1.75 -4.84 1.50
C TYR A 48 1.34 -3.62 2.30
N ASP A 49 2.30 -2.76 2.67
CA ASP A 49 2.06 -1.62 3.55
C ASP A 49 2.24 -0.30 2.81
N ASN A 50 1.32 0.63 3.04
CA ASN A 50 1.27 1.94 2.42
C ASN A 50 0.91 3.03 3.43
N ALA A 51 0.83 4.28 2.99
CA ALA A 51 0.25 5.41 3.71
C ALA A 51 -0.15 6.51 2.74
N GLU A 52 -1.17 7.29 3.09
CA GLU A 52 -1.63 8.43 2.29
C GLU A 52 -0.52 9.44 2.00
N ALA A 53 0.40 9.62 2.96
CA ALA A 53 1.47 10.61 2.86
C ALA A 53 2.65 10.16 1.97
N TYR A 54 2.77 8.87 1.66
CA TYR A 54 3.92 8.36 0.92
C TYR A 54 3.90 8.85 -0.53
N GLY A 55 4.96 9.58 -0.90
CA GLY A 55 5.04 10.19 -2.22
C GLY A 55 3.91 11.19 -2.52
N GLY A 56 3.32 11.82 -1.48
CA GLY A 56 2.20 12.74 -1.67
C GLY A 56 0.93 12.09 -2.24
N GLY A 57 0.71 10.82 -1.93
CA GLY A 57 -0.40 10.01 -2.44
C GLY A 57 -0.02 9.07 -3.59
N GLN A 58 1.11 9.31 -4.24
CA GLN A 58 1.54 8.50 -5.39
C GLN A 58 1.74 7.02 -5.03
N ALA A 59 2.17 6.74 -3.81
CA ALA A 59 2.38 5.36 -3.36
C ALA A 59 1.10 4.52 -3.42
N GLU A 60 -0.02 5.09 -2.99
CA GLU A 60 -1.32 4.41 -3.03
C GLU A 60 -1.81 4.24 -4.48
N GLU A 61 -1.65 5.26 -5.32
CA GLU A 61 -2.04 5.20 -6.73
C GLU A 61 -1.24 4.13 -7.48
N VAL A 62 0.08 4.14 -7.33
CA VAL A 62 0.98 3.19 -8.00
C VAL A 62 0.75 1.76 -7.53
N MET A 63 0.64 1.55 -6.22
CA MET A 63 0.34 0.22 -5.67
C MET A 63 -1.05 -0.26 -6.10
N GLY A 64 -2.05 0.60 -6.09
CA GLY A 64 -3.41 0.30 -6.53
C GLY A 64 -3.44 -0.14 -8.00
N ALA A 65 -2.74 0.57 -8.88
CA ALA A 65 -2.62 0.21 -10.29
C ALA A 65 -1.90 -1.15 -10.49
N ALA A 66 -0.84 -1.40 -9.72
CA ALA A 66 -0.13 -2.69 -9.75
C ALA A 66 -1.01 -3.85 -9.27
N ILE A 67 -1.81 -3.64 -8.21
CA ILE A 67 -2.78 -4.63 -7.72
C ILE A 67 -3.82 -4.96 -8.79
N GLN A 68 -4.43 -3.94 -9.40
CA GLN A 68 -5.42 -4.13 -10.46
C GLN A 68 -4.86 -4.88 -11.65
N ARG A 69 -3.64 -4.57 -12.06
CA ARG A 69 -2.95 -5.28 -13.13
C ARG A 69 -2.74 -6.75 -12.81
N GLY A 70 -2.27 -7.08 -11.61
CA GLY A 70 -2.05 -8.47 -11.21
C GLY A 70 -3.33 -9.27 -11.12
N VAL A 71 -4.46 -8.65 -10.73
CA VAL A 71 -5.78 -9.28 -10.80
C VAL A 71 -6.18 -9.54 -12.26
N ALA A 72 -6.02 -8.56 -13.13
CA ALA A 72 -6.36 -8.69 -14.56
C ALA A 72 -5.53 -9.76 -15.28
N GLU A 73 -4.25 -9.89 -14.90
CA GLU A 73 -3.33 -10.89 -15.45
C GLU A 73 -3.41 -12.26 -14.76
N GLY A 74 -4.25 -12.41 -13.73
CA GLY A 74 -4.43 -13.66 -12.99
C GLY A 74 -3.23 -14.07 -12.13
N VAL A 75 -2.39 -13.12 -11.72
CA VAL A 75 -1.23 -13.36 -10.84
C VAL A 75 -1.69 -13.59 -9.40
N TRP A 76 -2.67 -12.82 -8.94
CA TRP A 76 -3.33 -12.91 -7.63
C TRP A 76 -4.80 -12.54 -7.75
N THR A 77 -5.58 -12.90 -6.73
CA THR A 77 -6.90 -12.31 -6.49
C THR A 77 -6.79 -11.21 -5.43
N ARG A 78 -7.80 -10.35 -5.30
CA ARG A 78 -7.79 -9.32 -4.23
C ARG A 78 -7.74 -9.95 -2.84
N GLU A 79 -8.33 -11.13 -2.68
CA GLU A 79 -8.39 -11.88 -1.40
C GLU A 79 -7.02 -12.42 -0.96
N ASP A 80 -6.11 -12.66 -1.91
CA ASP A 80 -4.77 -13.13 -1.60
C ASP A 80 -3.90 -12.07 -0.92
N LEU A 81 -4.29 -10.79 -1.02
CA LEU A 81 -3.48 -9.66 -0.59
C LEU A 81 -4.04 -8.99 0.66
N VAL A 82 -3.20 -8.85 1.67
CA VAL A 82 -3.45 -7.98 2.82
C VAL A 82 -2.74 -6.65 2.57
N VAL A 83 -3.52 -5.61 2.37
CA VAL A 83 -3.03 -4.25 2.08
C VAL A 83 -3.39 -3.35 3.23
N THR A 84 -2.39 -2.67 3.80
CA THR A 84 -2.59 -1.68 4.86
C THR A 84 -2.22 -0.30 4.37
N THR A 85 -2.90 0.70 4.92
CA THR A 85 -2.54 2.11 4.75
C THR A 85 -2.72 2.86 6.06
N LYS A 86 -2.33 4.12 6.08
CA LYS A 86 -2.36 4.99 7.27
C LYS A 86 -2.93 6.34 6.88
N ILE A 87 -3.78 6.89 7.72
CA ILE A 87 -4.40 8.19 7.54
C ILE A 87 -4.02 9.06 8.74
N PHE A 88 -3.42 10.20 8.52
CA PHE A 88 -3.16 11.24 9.52
C PHE A 88 -2.51 12.48 8.92
N MET A 89 -1.46 12.32 8.10
CA MET A 89 -0.59 13.42 7.66
C MET A 89 -1.09 14.15 6.42
N GLY A 90 -2.06 13.56 5.70
CA GLY A 90 -2.51 14.07 4.42
C GLY A 90 -1.50 13.86 3.29
N THR A 91 -1.90 14.22 2.09
CA THR A 91 -1.08 14.06 0.87
C THR A 91 -0.20 15.28 0.55
N LYS A 92 -0.51 16.43 1.15
CA LYS A 92 0.18 17.71 0.88
C LYS A 92 1.32 18.03 1.85
N GLY A 93 1.61 17.10 2.77
CA GLY A 93 2.60 17.30 3.83
C GLY A 93 2.13 18.26 4.92
N TRP A 94 2.96 18.41 5.95
CA TRP A 94 2.59 19.12 7.17
C TRP A 94 2.31 20.61 6.93
N GLU A 95 3.08 21.26 6.08
CA GLU A 95 2.97 22.71 5.82
C GLU A 95 1.99 23.05 4.69
N GLY A 96 1.72 22.11 3.79
CA GLY A 96 0.86 22.33 2.63
C GLY A 96 -0.61 22.00 2.84
N SER A 97 -0.96 21.40 3.97
CA SER A 97 -2.33 21.00 4.27
C SER A 97 -3.14 22.17 4.86
N GLY A 98 -4.35 22.36 4.34
CA GLY A 98 -5.31 23.27 4.94
C GLY A 98 -5.86 22.72 6.28
N PRO A 99 -6.75 23.46 6.97
CA PRO A 99 -7.20 23.13 8.34
C PRO A 99 -7.82 21.73 8.51
N ASN A 100 -8.32 21.15 7.44
CA ASN A 100 -8.96 19.84 7.44
C ASN A 100 -8.22 18.79 6.59
N GLY A 101 -7.03 19.11 6.11
CA GLY A 101 -6.26 18.22 5.25
C GLY A 101 -5.40 17.20 6.01
N GLN A 102 -5.54 17.12 7.33
CA GLN A 102 -4.80 16.21 8.21
C GLN A 102 -5.66 15.77 9.39
N GLY A 103 -5.17 14.78 10.14
CA GLY A 103 -5.78 14.29 11.35
C GLY A 103 -6.73 13.12 11.12
N LEU A 104 -7.52 12.81 12.13
CA LEU A 104 -8.43 11.66 12.13
C LEU A 104 -9.91 12.10 12.19
N SER A 105 -10.22 13.28 11.65
CA SER A 105 -11.61 13.70 11.53
C SER A 105 -12.35 12.78 10.57
N ARG A 106 -13.67 12.61 10.81
CA ARG A 106 -14.50 11.84 9.89
C ARG A 106 -14.41 12.37 8.45
N LYS A 107 -14.33 13.68 8.30
CA LYS A 107 -14.16 14.32 6.98
C LYS A 107 -12.88 13.81 6.29
N HIS A 108 -11.74 13.89 6.95
CA HIS A 108 -10.47 13.47 6.38
C HIS A 108 -10.39 11.95 6.09
N ILE A 109 -11.05 11.14 6.93
CA ILE A 109 -11.07 9.68 6.73
C ILE A 109 -11.93 9.28 5.51
N VAL A 110 -12.95 10.07 5.17
CA VAL A 110 -13.91 9.74 4.10
C VAL A 110 -13.48 10.31 2.75
N GLU A 111 -12.79 11.45 2.73
CA GLU A 111 -12.34 12.13 1.49
C GLU A 111 -10.97 11.67 1.03
#